data_7fa54b12a7ad864861dae71588875bc6
#
_entry.id   7fa54b12a7ad864861dae71588875bc6
#
_cell.length_a   1.000
_cell.length_b   1.000
_cell.length_c   1.000
_cell.angle_alpha   90.00
_cell.angle_beta   90.00
_cell.angle_gamma   90.00
#
_symmetry.space_group_name_H-M   'P 1'
#
loop_
_entity.id
_entity.type
_entity.pdbx_description
1 polymer ?
#
loop_
_entity_poly.entity_id
_entity_poly.type
_entity_poly.pdbx_seq_one_letter_code
_entity_poly.pdbx_strand_id
1 'polypeptide(L)'
;IRDRLKAYKHWLKQDEKEGEPEWAMVDYPKIDYQDIHYYAAPNKSDAPKSLDEVDPEMLEAFEKLGIPLEERAQLAGVAVDAVFDSVSVATTYEKQLKELGIIFCSFSDAVQNHPELVEKYLGSVVPYSDNYFANLNSAVFSDGSFIYIPEGVKCPIELMTYFRINTADTGQFERTLIIADKNSYVSYLEGCTAPIRKSSQLHAAVVELVALDGAEIKYSTLQNWYPGNKDGEGGVYNFVTKRGKCGNKSKISWTQVETGSAITWKYPSVILQGDDSIGEFSSVALTINHQQADTGSKM
;
A
#
# COMPACT_ATOMS: atom_id res chain seq x y z
N ILE A 1 -11.44 -1.92 17.00
CA ILE A 1 -12.66 -1.07 17.00
C ILE A 1 -12.40 0.25 17.72
N ARG A 2 -11.91 0.26 18.98
CA ARG A 2 -11.69 1.49 19.75
C ARG A 2 -10.82 2.51 19.03
N ASP A 3 -9.72 2.09 18.41
CA ASP A 3 -8.79 2.98 17.74
C ASP A 3 -9.32 3.50 16.40
N ARG A 4 -10.08 2.69 15.66
CA ARG A 4 -10.84 3.14 14.48
C ARG A 4 -11.86 4.21 14.83
N LEU A 5 -12.59 4.04 15.94
CA LEU A 5 -13.55 5.04 16.42
C LEU A 5 -12.87 6.35 16.86
N LYS A 6 -11.66 6.27 17.41
CA LYS A 6 -10.86 7.48 17.72
C LYS A 6 -10.44 8.21 16.44
N ALA A 7 -9.95 7.46 15.46
CA ALA A 7 -9.57 8.01 14.15
C ALA A 7 -10.78 8.66 13.46
N TYR A 8 -11.91 7.96 13.41
CA TYR A 8 -13.14 8.50 12.83
C TYR A 8 -13.62 9.79 13.50
N LYS A 9 -13.64 9.84 14.83
CA LYS A 9 -14.02 11.05 15.59
C LYS A 9 -13.03 12.21 15.35
N HIS A 10 -11.76 11.90 15.18
CA HIS A 10 -10.75 12.90 14.85
C HIS A 10 -10.96 13.42 13.42
N TRP A 11 -11.19 12.52 12.47
CA TRP A 11 -11.43 12.84 11.08
C TRP A 11 -12.68 13.74 10.91
N LEU A 12 -13.81 13.41 11.55
CA LEU A 12 -15.00 14.25 11.52
C LEU A 12 -14.74 15.69 12.01
N LYS A 13 -13.97 15.85 13.09
CA LYS A 13 -13.61 17.17 13.60
C LYS A 13 -12.69 17.93 12.65
N GLN A 14 -11.77 17.23 11.99
CA GLN A 14 -10.86 17.81 11.03
C GLN A 14 -11.61 18.24 9.77
N ASP A 15 -12.51 17.38 9.28
CA ASP A 15 -13.34 17.66 8.10
C ASP A 15 -14.26 18.86 8.33
N GLU A 16 -14.91 18.94 9.49
CA GLU A 16 -15.78 20.07 9.87
C GLU A 16 -15.03 21.39 10.00
N LYS A 17 -13.81 21.35 10.55
CA LYS A 17 -13.03 22.54 10.90
C LYS A 17 -12.13 23.04 9.78
N GLU A 18 -11.46 22.12 9.10
CA GLU A 18 -10.36 22.41 8.16
C GLU A 18 -10.70 21.95 6.74
N GLY A 19 -11.53 20.89 6.60
CA GLY A 19 -11.81 20.26 5.32
C GLY A 19 -10.64 19.48 4.76
N GLU A 20 -10.70 19.18 3.46
CA GLU A 20 -9.61 18.56 2.74
C GLU A 20 -8.40 19.50 2.67
N PRO A 21 -7.16 18.95 2.66
CA PRO A 21 -5.96 19.77 2.54
C PRO A 21 -5.89 20.52 1.20
N GLU A 22 -5.60 21.81 1.26
CA GLU A 22 -5.51 22.70 0.07
C GLU A 22 -4.07 22.97 -0.36
N TRP A 23 -3.07 22.44 0.35
CA TRP A 23 -1.67 22.72 0.07
C TRP A 23 -1.08 21.92 -1.12
N ALA A 24 -1.71 20.82 -1.53
CA ALA A 24 -1.29 20.05 -2.69
C ALA A 24 -1.63 20.79 -3.98
N MET A 25 -0.70 20.81 -4.93
CA MET A 25 -0.84 21.50 -6.22
C MET A 25 -1.60 20.64 -7.23
N VAL A 26 -2.75 20.12 -6.81
CA VAL A 26 -3.68 19.33 -7.64
C VAL A 26 -5.10 19.87 -7.46
N ASP A 27 -5.87 19.80 -8.54
CA ASP A 27 -7.24 20.31 -8.58
C ASP A 27 -8.20 19.17 -8.93
N TYR A 28 -9.22 18.96 -8.09
CA TYR A 28 -10.20 17.89 -8.25
C TYR A 28 -11.55 18.30 -7.63
N PRO A 29 -12.67 17.74 -8.13
CA PRO A 29 -13.98 17.98 -7.53
C PRO A 29 -14.03 17.54 -6.08
N LYS A 30 -14.81 18.26 -5.26
CA LYS A 30 -15.04 17.88 -3.86
C LYS A 30 -15.53 16.44 -3.78
N ILE A 31 -14.90 15.66 -2.91
CA ILE A 31 -15.25 14.26 -2.68
C ILE A 31 -16.45 14.19 -1.72
N ASP A 32 -17.47 13.42 -2.08
CA ASP A 32 -18.54 13.06 -1.15
C ASP A 32 -18.18 11.77 -0.43
N TYR A 33 -17.64 11.92 0.77
CA TYR A 33 -17.22 10.77 1.60
C TYR A 33 -18.38 9.93 2.11
N GLN A 34 -19.63 10.39 2.01
CA GLN A 34 -20.81 9.61 2.42
C GLN A 34 -21.33 8.74 1.27
N ASP A 35 -20.94 9.03 0.03
CA ASP A 35 -21.32 8.25 -1.16
C ASP A 35 -20.28 7.16 -1.53
N ILE A 36 -19.20 7.04 -0.76
CA ILE A 36 -18.17 6.02 -0.97
C ILE A 36 -18.54 4.71 -0.28
N HIS A 37 -18.49 3.60 -1.00
CA HIS A 37 -18.50 2.27 -0.41
C HIS A 37 -17.12 1.91 0.11
N TYR A 38 -16.95 1.84 1.44
CA TYR A 38 -15.68 1.60 2.11
C TYR A 38 -15.27 0.14 2.22
N TYR A 39 -16.17 -0.78 1.94
CA TYR A 39 -15.91 -2.20 2.06
C TYR A 39 -16.75 -3.00 1.07
N ALA A 40 -16.08 -3.81 0.26
CA ALA A 40 -16.70 -4.84 -0.56
C ALA A 40 -16.09 -6.18 -0.14
N ALA A 41 -16.91 -7.07 0.45
CA ALA A 41 -16.47 -8.41 0.78
C ALA A 41 -16.38 -9.24 -0.52
N PRO A 42 -15.22 -9.79 -0.90
CA PRO A 42 -15.17 -10.80 -1.93
C PRO A 42 -15.94 -12.05 -1.46
N ASN A 43 -16.61 -12.72 -2.38
CA ASN A 43 -17.23 -14.01 -2.05
C ASN A 43 -16.11 -14.99 -1.69
N LYS A 44 -16.08 -15.43 -0.43
CA LYS A 44 -15.06 -16.39 0.06
C LYS A 44 -15.01 -17.72 -0.71
N SER A 45 -16.10 -18.05 -1.43
CA SER A 45 -16.17 -19.24 -2.30
C SER A 45 -15.35 -19.11 -3.57
N ASP A 46 -14.99 -17.91 -3.98
CA ASP A 46 -14.41 -17.62 -5.29
C ASP A 46 -12.94 -17.14 -5.19
N ALA A 47 -12.34 -17.18 -3.99
CA ALA A 47 -10.93 -16.85 -3.82
C ALA A 47 -10.07 -17.91 -4.56
N PRO A 48 -9.25 -17.51 -5.56
CA PRO A 48 -8.41 -18.44 -6.29
C PRO A 48 -7.40 -19.09 -5.34
N LYS A 49 -7.28 -20.41 -5.43
CA LYS A 49 -6.31 -21.20 -4.64
C LYS A 49 -4.93 -21.27 -5.28
N SER A 50 -4.86 -20.88 -6.53
CA SER A 50 -3.62 -20.79 -7.32
C SER A 50 -3.75 -19.66 -8.35
N LEU A 51 -2.62 -19.23 -8.93
CA LEU A 51 -2.63 -18.25 -10.02
C LEU A 51 -3.36 -18.75 -11.28
N ASP A 52 -3.49 -20.06 -11.48
CA ASP A 52 -4.24 -20.66 -12.60
C ASP A 52 -5.76 -20.43 -12.51
N GLU A 53 -6.26 -20.15 -11.31
CA GLU A 53 -7.68 -19.87 -11.06
C GLU A 53 -7.98 -18.35 -11.08
N VAL A 54 -6.97 -17.55 -11.34
CA VAL A 54 -7.08 -16.09 -11.39
C VAL A 54 -7.73 -15.65 -12.71
N ASP A 55 -8.59 -14.63 -12.63
CA ASP A 55 -9.26 -14.02 -13.77
C ASP A 55 -8.27 -13.70 -14.91
N PRO A 56 -8.55 -14.12 -16.17
CA PRO A 56 -7.70 -13.85 -17.32
C PRO A 56 -7.34 -12.36 -17.52
N GLU A 57 -8.26 -11.44 -17.24
CA GLU A 57 -7.98 -9.99 -17.30
C GLU A 57 -6.91 -9.56 -16.30
N MET A 58 -6.84 -10.24 -15.18
CA MET A 58 -5.85 -9.97 -14.14
C MET A 58 -4.48 -10.57 -14.53
N LEU A 59 -4.47 -11.75 -15.13
CA LEU A 59 -3.24 -12.32 -15.68
C LEU A 59 -2.68 -11.42 -16.79
N GLU A 60 -3.53 -10.83 -17.63
CA GLU A 60 -3.15 -9.83 -18.62
C GLU A 60 -2.61 -8.54 -17.97
N ALA A 61 -3.21 -8.11 -16.86
CA ALA A 61 -2.71 -6.96 -16.10
C ALA A 61 -1.33 -7.26 -15.48
N PHE A 62 -1.11 -8.46 -14.95
CA PHE A 62 0.20 -8.91 -14.50
C PHE A 62 1.24 -8.88 -15.63
N GLU A 63 0.85 -9.32 -16.82
CA GLU A 63 1.73 -9.30 -17.98
C GLU A 63 2.07 -7.87 -18.42
N LYS A 64 1.08 -6.98 -18.50
CA LYS A 64 1.26 -5.56 -18.85
C LYS A 64 2.14 -4.80 -17.82
N LEU A 65 2.07 -5.18 -16.56
CA LEU A 65 2.91 -4.62 -15.50
C LEU A 65 4.29 -5.28 -15.43
N GLY A 66 4.56 -6.29 -16.27
CA GLY A 66 5.80 -7.06 -16.21
C GLY A 66 5.91 -7.92 -14.95
N ILE A 67 4.78 -8.17 -14.27
CA ILE A 67 4.74 -9.01 -13.07
C ILE A 67 4.94 -10.47 -13.50
N PRO A 68 5.89 -11.21 -12.88
CA PRO A 68 6.12 -12.60 -13.21
C PRO A 68 4.89 -13.45 -12.87
N LEU A 69 4.36 -14.20 -13.86
CA LEU A 69 3.41 -15.25 -13.60
C LEU A 69 4.08 -16.45 -12.91
N GLU A 70 3.28 -17.37 -12.40
CA GLU A 70 3.69 -18.45 -11.48
C GLU A 70 5.03 -19.12 -11.82
N GLU A 71 5.23 -19.58 -13.04
CA GLU A 71 6.50 -20.18 -13.46
C GLU A 71 7.64 -19.15 -13.53
N ARG A 72 7.36 -17.93 -13.97
CA ARG A 72 8.32 -16.84 -14.00
C ARG A 72 8.61 -16.32 -12.59
N ALA A 73 7.61 -16.29 -11.72
CA ALA A 73 7.78 -15.92 -10.32
C ALA A 73 8.67 -16.95 -9.59
N GLN A 74 8.50 -18.25 -9.85
CA GLN A 74 9.38 -19.29 -9.32
C GLN A 74 10.82 -19.14 -9.83
N LEU A 75 11.00 -18.90 -11.12
CA LEU A 75 12.31 -18.68 -11.73
C LEU A 75 12.97 -17.38 -11.26
N ALA A 76 12.17 -16.36 -11.01
CA ALA A 76 12.64 -15.08 -10.46
C ALA A 76 12.80 -15.08 -8.94
N GLY A 77 12.29 -16.09 -8.25
CA GLY A 77 12.31 -16.16 -6.77
C GLY A 77 11.43 -15.10 -6.11
N VAL A 78 10.23 -14.86 -6.64
CA VAL A 78 9.28 -13.87 -6.13
C VAL A 78 8.14 -14.55 -5.36
N ALA A 79 7.86 -14.06 -4.15
CA ALA A 79 6.63 -14.40 -3.44
C ALA A 79 5.57 -13.31 -3.70
N VAL A 80 4.37 -13.72 -4.08
CA VAL A 80 3.29 -12.81 -4.49
C VAL A 80 2.09 -12.95 -3.57
N ASP A 81 1.59 -11.82 -3.08
CA ASP A 81 0.29 -11.70 -2.42
C ASP A 81 -0.63 -10.85 -3.31
N ALA A 82 -1.87 -11.26 -3.48
CA ALA A 82 -2.86 -10.55 -4.29
C ALA A 82 -3.98 -9.99 -3.42
N VAL A 83 -4.21 -8.68 -3.52
CA VAL A 83 -5.23 -7.96 -2.75
C VAL A 83 -6.28 -7.37 -3.70
N PHE A 84 -7.53 -7.75 -3.51
CA PHE A 84 -8.68 -7.27 -4.27
C PHE A 84 -9.64 -6.49 -3.38
N ASP A 85 -10.01 -5.28 -3.81
CA ASP A 85 -10.93 -4.43 -3.07
C ASP A 85 -10.58 -4.34 -1.56
N SER A 86 -9.26 -4.21 -1.28
CA SER A 86 -8.68 -4.17 0.07
C SER A 86 -8.81 -5.47 0.89
N VAL A 87 -8.85 -6.63 0.24
CA VAL A 87 -8.83 -7.94 0.91
C VAL A 87 -7.79 -8.84 0.27
N SER A 88 -6.87 -9.38 1.07
CA SER A 88 -5.87 -10.36 0.62
C SER A 88 -6.54 -11.70 0.30
N VAL A 89 -6.19 -12.30 -0.84
CA VAL A 89 -6.82 -13.54 -1.32
C VAL A 89 -5.83 -14.69 -1.49
N ALA A 90 -4.55 -14.42 -1.74
CA ALA A 90 -3.55 -15.47 -1.95
C ALA A 90 -2.13 -14.99 -1.60
N THR A 91 -1.32 -15.87 -1.01
CA THR A 91 0.11 -15.66 -0.78
C THR A 91 0.89 -16.87 -1.28
N THR A 92 1.83 -16.65 -2.21
CA THR A 92 2.73 -17.71 -2.69
C THR A 92 3.96 -17.84 -1.77
N TYR A 93 4.60 -18.99 -1.80
CA TYR A 93 5.81 -19.30 -0.99
C TYR A 93 5.63 -19.25 0.53
N GLU A 94 4.40 -19.29 1.02
CA GLU A 94 4.08 -19.20 2.46
C GLU A 94 4.90 -20.18 3.31
N LYS A 95 5.03 -21.44 2.85
CA LYS A 95 5.79 -22.46 3.58
C LYS A 95 7.27 -22.12 3.71
N GLN A 96 7.90 -21.69 2.61
CA GLN A 96 9.32 -21.33 2.60
C GLN A 96 9.59 -20.11 3.51
N LEU A 97 8.71 -19.13 3.50
CA LEU A 97 8.82 -17.95 4.36
C LEU A 97 8.66 -18.33 5.84
N LYS A 98 7.70 -19.21 6.15
CA LYS A 98 7.49 -19.74 7.52
C LYS A 98 8.70 -20.50 8.07
N GLU A 99 9.40 -21.26 7.23
CA GLU A 99 10.62 -21.97 7.64
C GLU A 99 11.75 -21.01 8.07
N LEU A 100 11.76 -19.78 7.53
CA LEU A 100 12.67 -18.71 7.92
C LEU A 100 12.13 -17.85 9.06
N GLY A 101 10.91 -18.12 9.56
CA GLY A 101 10.22 -17.31 10.55
C GLY A 101 9.69 -15.98 10.01
N ILE A 102 9.70 -15.79 8.68
CA ILE A 102 9.15 -14.60 8.04
C ILE A 102 7.63 -14.69 8.05
N ILE A 103 6.99 -13.62 8.47
CA ILE A 103 5.54 -13.46 8.38
C ILE A 103 5.26 -12.61 7.15
N PHE A 104 4.46 -13.13 6.23
CA PHE A 104 3.88 -12.40 5.11
C PHE A 104 2.43 -12.86 4.96
N CYS A 105 1.49 -12.02 5.33
CA CYS A 105 0.08 -12.37 5.39
C CYS A 105 -0.81 -11.12 5.24
N SER A 106 -2.11 -11.34 5.15
CA SER A 106 -3.09 -10.25 5.21
C SER A 106 -3.03 -9.54 6.58
N PHE A 107 -3.45 -8.28 6.60
CA PHE A 107 -3.55 -7.54 7.87
C PHE A 107 -4.59 -8.17 8.81
N SER A 108 -5.66 -8.72 8.25
CA SER A 108 -6.69 -9.44 9.00
C SER A 108 -6.14 -10.68 9.70
N ASP A 109 -5.30 -11.44 9.02
CA ASP A 109 -4.61 -12.60 9.62
C ASP A 109 -3.60 -12.16 10.67
N ALA A 110 -2.87 -11.09 10.42
CA ALA A 110 -1.90 -10.55 11.40
C ALA A 110 -2.58 -10.12 12.71
N VAL A 111 -3.75 -9.49 12.63
CA VAL A 111 -4.54 -9.12 13.82
C VAL A 111 -4.97 -10.34 14.65
N GLN A 112 -5.23 -11.47 14.00
CA GLN A 112 -5.66 -12.70 14.67
C GLN A 112 -4.49 -13.51 15.22
N ASN A 113 -3.41 -13.64 14.44
CA ASN A 113 -2.33 -14.58 14.70
C ASN A 113 -1.07 -13.93 15.32
N HIS A 114 -0.90 -12.59 15.16
CA HIS A 114 0.26 -11.81 15.60
C HIS A 114 -0.13 -10.49 16.26
N PRO A 115 -1.14 -10.47 17.17
CA PRO A 115 -1.70 -9.24 17.73
C PRO A 115 -0.65 -8.39 18.46
N GLU A 116 0.35 -9.01 19.07
CA GLU A 116 1.44 -8.32 19.79
C GLU A 116 2.31 -7.46 18.86
N LEU A 117 2.58 -7.92 17.64
CA LEU A 117 3.30 -7.14 16.64
C LEU A 117 2.44 -6.00 16.10
N VAL A 118 1.17 -6.30 15.81
CA VAL A 118 0.23 -5.28 15.34
C VAL A 118 0.03 -4.18 16.40
N GLU A 119 -0.21 -4.53 17.66
CA GLU A 119 -0.37 -3.55 18.74
C GLU A 119 0.89 -2.68 18.93
N LYS A 120 2.06 -3.26 18.78
CA LYS A 120 3.33 -2.56 18.97
C LYS A 120 3.64 -1.59 17.83
N TYR A 121 3.35 -1.95 16.60
CA TYR A 121 3.88 -1.24 15.42
C TYR A 121 2.83 -0.48 14.61
N LEU A 122 1.56 -0.89 14.60
CA LEU A 122 0.52 -0.20 13.85
C LEU A 122 0.33 1.23 14.36
N GLY A 123 0.44 2.20 13.44
CA GLY A 123 0.34 3.61 13.77
C GLY A 123 1.55 4.19 14.51
N SER A 124 2.65 3.42 14.63
CA SER A 124 3.88 3.88 15.26
C SER A 124 4.70 4.82 14.37
N VAL A 125 4.45 4.80 13.07
CA VAL A 125 5.12 5.64 12.07
C VAL A 125 4.12 6.58 11.41
N VAL A 126 2.91 6.10 11.11
CA VAL A 126 1.79 6.90 10.58
C VAL A 126 0.64 6.86 11.60
N PRO A 127 0.66 7.75 12.62
CA PRO A 127 -0.48 7.87 13.53
C PRO A 127 -1.71 8.38 12.78
N TYR A 128 -2.90 8.14 13.31
CA TYR A 128 -4.14 8.64 12.69
C TYR A 128 -4.18 10.18 12.55
N SER A 129 -3.36 10.89 13.28
CA SER A 129 -3.24 12.36 13.23
C SER A 129 -2.17 12.86 12.23
N ASP A 130 -1.57 11.99 11.42
CA ASP A 130 -0.52 12.37 10.46
C ASP A 130 -1.04 13.38 9.41
N ASN A 131 -2.13 13.03 8.75
CA ASN A 131 -2.83 13.89 7.79
C ASN A 131 -4.27 13.43 7.57
N TYR A 132 -5.04 14.21 6.82
CA TYR A 132 -6.46 13.99 6.55
C TYR A 132 -6.77 12.58 6.01
N PHE A 133 -6.06 12.14 4.96
CA PHE A 133 -6.29 10.83 4.32
C PHE A 133 -5.73 9.66 5.13
N ALA A 134 -4.63 9.84 5.86
CA ALA A 134 -4.14 8.83 6.81
C ALA A 134 -5.10 8.64 7.99
N ASN A 135 -5.76 9.72 8.40
CA ASN A 135 -6.81 9.69 9.42
C ASN A 135 -8.04 8.92 8.92
N LEU A 136 -8.54 9.26 7.72
CA LEU A 136 -9.63 8.52 7.08
C LEU A 136 -9.27 7.03 6.93
N ASN A 137 -8.09 6.71 6.37
CA ASN A 137 -7.62 5.32 6.28
C ASN A 137 -7.64 4.61 7.63
N SER A 138 -7.12 5.24 8.68
CA SER A 138 -7.09 4.65 10.03
C SER A 138 -8.48 4.32 10.59
N ALA A 139 -9.52 5.03 10.13
CA ALA A 139 -10.90 4.77 10.52
C ALA A 139 -11.52 3.59 9.73
N VAL A 140 -11.20 3.48 8.42
CA VAL A 140 -11.97 2.65 7.50
C VAL A 140 -11.20 1.52 6.82
N PHE A 141 -9.84 1.47 6.88
CA PHE A 141 -9.09 0.42 6.19
C PHE A 141 -9.61 -0.97 6.57
N SER A 142 -9.78 -1.85 5.59
CA SER A 142 -10.31 -3.19 5.81
C SER A 142 -9.23 -4.25 5.92
N ASP A 143 -8.24 -4.18 5.05
CA ASP A 143 -7.13 -5.13 4.99
C ASP A 143 -5.87 -4.47 4.38
N GLY A 144 -4.91 -5.27 4.01
CA GLY A 144 -3.63 -4.88 3.42
C GLY A 144 -2.55 -5.91 3.71
N SER A 145 -1.29 -5.53 3.57
CA SER A 145 -0.16 -6.43 3.73
C SER A 145 0.53 -6.23 5.09
N PHE A 146 0.80 -7.33 5.76
CA PHE A 146 1.60 -7.37 6.98
C PHE A 146 2.85 -8.22 6.76
N ILE A 147 4.03 -7.63 7.00
CA ILE A 147 5.31 -8.30 6.84
C ILE A 147 6.17 -8.10 8.08
N TYR A 148 6.71 -9.20 8.61
CA TYR A 148 7.73 -9.18 9.65
C TYR A 148 8.91 -10.06 9.26
N ILE A 149 10.10 -9.48 9.27
CA ILE A 149 11.36 -10.17 9.02
C ILE A 149 12.09 -10.30 10.33
N PRO A 150 12.37 -11.53 10.81
CA PRO A 150 13.05 -11.76 12.08
C PRO A 150 14.49 -11.22 12.12
N GLU A 151 15.00 -10.98 13.32
CA GLU A 151 16.38 -10.53 13.55
C GLU A 151 17.40 -11.38 12.80
N GLY A 152 18.31 -10.73 12.09
CA GLY A 152 19.39 -11.37 11.34
C GLY A 152 18.97 -12.06 10.03
N VAL A 153 17.68 -12.18 9.75
CA VAL A 153 17.18 -12.86 8.55
C VAL A 153 17.28 -11.93 7.34
N LYS A 154 17.88 -12.45 6.25
CA LYS A 154 17.85 -11.82 4.94
C LYS A 154 16.81 -12.54 4.10
N CYS A 155 15.70 -11.86 3.78
CA CYS A 155 14.66 -12.44 2.94
C CYS A 155 15.28 -12.84 1.59
N PRO A 156 15.24 -14.14 1.20
CA PRO A 156 15.98 -14.62 0.02
C PRO A 156 15.29 -14.28 -1.30
N ILE A 157 14.03 -13.88 -1.24
CA ILE A 157 13.18 -13.57 -2.40
C ILE A 157 12.58 -12.18 -2.26
N GLU A 158 12.24 -11.56 -3.37
CA GLU A 158 11.44 -10.35 -3.36
C GLU A 158 9.99 -10.68 -2.99
N LEU A 159 9.45 -9.98 -2.00
CA LEU A 159 8.04 -10.07 -1.66
C LEU A 159 7.24 -9.11 -2.55
N MET A 160 6.03 -9.49 -2.93
CA MET A 160 5.20 -8.66 -3.78
C MET A 160 3.74 -8.69 -3.33
N THR A 161 3.10 -7.52 -3.34
CA THR A 161 1.65 -7.40 -3.23
C THR A 161 1.10 -6.70 -4.46
N TYR A 162 0.00 -7.25 -4.97
CA TYR A 162 -0.74 -6.67 -6.08
C TYR A 162 -2.10 -6.18 -5.61
N PHE A 163 -2.34 -4.87 -5.76
CA PHE A 163 -3.59 -4.22 -5.40
C PHE A 163 -4.43 -3.93 -6.64
N ARG A 164 -5.70 -4.33 -6.61
CA ARG A 164 -6.65 -4.05 -7.68
C ARG A 164 -8.00 -3.62 -7.12
N ILE A 165 -8.54 -2.53 -7.64
CA ILE A 165 -9.92 -2.10 -7.39
C ILE A 165 -10.81 -2.73 -8.44
N ASN A 166 -11.69 -3.66 -8.06
CA ASN A 166 -12.60 -4.33 -8.99
C ASN A 166 -14.03 -3.80 -8.95
N THR A 167 -14.52 -3.41 -7.78
CA THR A 167 -15.91 -2.99 -7.59
C THR A 167 -16.11 -1.52 -7.98
N ALA A 168 -17.20 -1.21 -8.69
CA ALA A 168 -17.57 0.17 -9.01
C ALA A 168 -17.99 0.93 -7.74
N ASP A 169 -17.76 2.25 -7.73
CA ASP A 169 -18.18 3.18 -6.66
C ASP A 169 -17.62 2.82 -5.27
N THR A 170 -16.56 2.01 -5.22
CA THR A 170 -15.82 1.70 -4.00
C THR A 170 -14.53 2.51 -3.94
N GLY A 171 -14.21 3.00 -2.75
CA GLY A 171 -12.85 3.43 -2.44
C GLY A 171 -11.97 2.24 -2.02
N GLN A 172 -10.67 2.38 -2.19
CA GLN A 172 -9.70 1.41 -1.67
C GLN A 172 -8.86 2.05 -0.56
N PHE A 173 -8.89 1.39 0.60
CA PHE A 173 -8.27 1.89 1.83
C PHE A 173 -7.48 0.75 2.48
N GLU A 174 -6.35 0.41 1.89
CA GLU A 174 -5.46 -0.61 2.42
C GLU A 174 -4.39 0.00 3.34
N ARG A 175 -3.81 -0.86 4.18
CA ARG A 175 -2.72 -0.51 5.05
C ARG A 175 -1.62 -1.56 5.00
N THR A 176 -0.43 -1.14 4.59
CA THR A 176 0.76 -1.99 4.56
C THR A 176 1.66 -1.66 5.76
N LEU A 177 2.07 -2.70 6.50
CA LEU A 177 3.04 -2.57 7.60
C LEU A 177 4.18 -3.56 7.39
N ILE A 178 5.39 -3.04 7.21
CA ILE A 178 6.61 -3.84 7.07
C ILE A 178 7.54 -3.56 8.25
N ILE A 179 7.90 -4.60 8.97
CA ILE A 179 8.80 -4.55 10.11
C ILE A 179 10.03 -5.41 9.76
N ALA A 180 11.17 -4.79 9.61
CA ALA A 180 12.45 -5.45 9.49
C ALA A 180 13.16 -5.37 10.85
N ASP A 181 13.27 -6.51 11.55
CA ASP A 181 13.92 -6.58 12.84
C ASP A 181 15.43 -6.42 12.68
N LYS A 182 16.18 -6.33 13.77
CA LYS A 182 17.61 -5.97 13.79
C LYS A 182 18.43 -6.80 12.80
N ASN A 183 19.27 -6.11 12.03
CA ASN A 183 20.16 -6.72 11.05
C ASN A 183 19.47 -7.58 9.97
N SER A 184 18.17 -7.38 9.75
CA SER A 184 17.41 -8.10 8.73
C SER A 184 17.40 -7.35 7.38
N TYR A 185 16.87 -8.00 6.34
CA TYR A 185 16.74 -7.41 5.01
C TYR A 185 15.47 -7.89 4.32
N VAL A 186 14.81 -6.98 3.62
CA VAL A 186 13.69 -7.30 2.73
C VAL A 186 13.66 -6.38 1.51
N SER A 187 13.36 -6.96 0.34
CA SER A 187 12.92 -6.24 -0.85
C SER A 187 11.43 -6.50 -1.08
N TYR A 188 10.68 -5.44 -1.29
CA TYR A 188 9.23 -5.50 -1.46
C TYR A 188 8.80 -4.66 -2.65
N LEU A 189 7.94 -5.23 -3.49
CA LEU A 189 7.34 -4.59 -4.65
C LEU A 189 5.82 -4.48 -4.49
N GLU A 190 5.30 -3.30 -4.68
CA GLU A 190 3.86 -3.03 -4.73
C GLU A 190 3.44 -2.74 -6.17
N GLY A 191 2.52 -3.53 -6.69
CA GLY A 191 1.87 -3.29 -7.97
C GLY A 191 0.43 -2.85 -7.77
N CYS A 192 -0.01 -1.82 -8.51
CA CYS A 192 -1.37 -1.30 -8.38
C CYS A 192 -2.01 -1.03 -9.73
N THR A 193 -3.24 -1.52 -9.93
CA THR A 193 -4.05 -1.23 -11.12
C THR A 193 -5.53 -1.06 -10.80
N ALA A 194 -6.25 -0.39 -11.70
CA ALA A 194 -7.72 -0.35 -11.70
C ALA A 194 -8.25 -0.44 -13.13
N PRO A 195 -9.39 -1.11 -13.35
CA PRO A 195 -10.04 -1.16 -14.65
C PRO A 195 -10.61 0.20 -15.03
N ILE A 196 -10.88 0.38 -16.32
CA ILE A 196 -11.54 1.57 -16.88
C ILE A 196 -12.95 1.72 -16.30
N ARG A 197 -13.25 2.89 -15.71
CA ARG A 197 -14.57 3.22 -15.19
C ARG A 197 -14.96 4.65 -15.49
N LYS A 198 -16.28 4.94 -15.55
CA LYS A 198 -16.79 6.30 -15.79
C LYS A 198 -16.77 7.16 -14.53
N SER A 199 -16.89 6.55 -13.34
CA SER A 199 -16.82 7.24 -12.06
C SER A 199 -15.40 7.38 -11.56
N SER A 200 -15.09 8.43 -10.84
CA SER A 200 -13.84 8.57 -10.10
C SER A 200 -13.84 7.64 -8.89
N GLN A 201 -12.67 7.11 -8.53
CA GLN A 201 -12.49 6.22 -7.40
C GLN A 201 -11.39 6.77 -6.48
N LEU A 202 -11.66 6.77 -5.17
CA LEU A 202 -10.67 7.18 -4.17
C LEU A 202 -9.80 5.99 -3.74
N HIS A 203 -8.51 6.14 -3.90
CA HIS A 203 -7.50 5.26 -3.31
C HIS A 203 -6.73 6.05 -2.24
N ALA A 204 -6.94 5.72 -0.98
CA ALA A 204 -6.26 6.37 0.14
C ALA A 204 -5.59 5.31 1.03
N ALA A 205 -4.37 4.92 0.62
CA ALA A 205 -3.58 3.91 1.30
C ALA A 205 -2.61 4.51 2.32
N VAL A 206 -2.20 3.67 3.27
CA VAL A 206 -1.13 3.99 4.22
C VAL A 206 -0.08 2.89 4.22
N VAL A 207 1.19 3.29 4.12
CA VAL A 207 2.34 2.40 4.23
C VAL A 207 3.22 2.84 5.39
N GLU A 208 3.50 1.91 6.30
CA GLU A 208 4.39 2.09 7.43
C GLU A 208 5.58 1.13 7.32
N LEU A 209 6.80 1.66 7.30
CA LEU A 209 8.03 0.86 7.33
C LEU A 209 8.77 1.10 8.65
N VAL A 210 9.14 0.01 9.31
CA VAL A 210 9.94 0.04 10.54
C VAL A 210 11.22 -0.74 10.28
N ALA A 211 12.34 -0.05 10.12
CA ALA A 211 13.67 -0.64 10.04
C ALA A 211 14.37 -0.50 11.38
N LEU A 212 14.50 -1.58 12.13
CA LEU A 212 15.23 -1.60 13.39
C LEU A 212 16.75 -1.55 13.15
N ASP A 213 17.54 -1.49 14.21
CA ASP A 213 18.99 -1.28 14.11
C ASP A 213 19.66 -2.23 13.11
N GLY A 214 20.40 -1.69 12.15
CA GLY A 214 21.10 -2.43 11.11
C GLY A 214 20.21 -3.09 10.05
N ALA A 215 18.91 -2.90 10.10
CA ALA A 215 17.98 -3.45 9.11
C ALA A 215 17.94 -2.65 7.81
N GLU A 216 17.58 -3.31 6.71
CA GLU A 216 17.41 -2.67 5.41
C GLU A 216 16.06 -3.06 4.79
N ILE A 217 15.29 -2.06 4.36
CA ILE A 217 14.05 -2.24 3.62
C ILE A 217 14.19 -1.54 2.27
N LYS A 218 14.01 -2.29 1.17
CA LYS A 218 13.79 -1.75 -0.16
C LYS A 218 12.30 -1.85 -0.49
N TYR A 219 11.67 -0.73 -0.76
CA TYR A 219 10.26 -0.66 -1.11
C TYR A 219 10.10 -0.03 -2.48
N SER A 220 9.62 -0.82 -3.42
CA SER A 220 9.36 -0.39 -4.78
C SER A 220 7.87 -0.32 -5.05
N THR A 221 7.41 0.67 -5.81
CA THR A 221 6.01 0.79 -6.24
C THR A 221 5.95 0.99 -7.74
N LEU A 222 5.11 0.21 -8.40
CA LEU A 222 4.69 0.45 -9.78
C LEU A 222 3.18 0.70 -9.77
N GLN A 223 2.76 1.94 -10.02
CA GLN A 223 1.36 2.33 -10.03
C GLN A 223 0.92 2.74 -11.42
N ASN A 224 -0.09 2.02 -11.94
CA ASN A 224 -0.70 2.26 -13.22
C ASN A 224 -2.23 2.20 -13.08
N TRP A 225 -2.77 3.08 -12.26
CA TRP A 225 -4.19 3.26 -12.08
C TRP A 225 -4.85 3.86 -13.34
N TYR A 226 -6.13 3.62 -13.52
CA TYR A 226 -6.88 4.24 -14.61
C TYR A 226 -6.88 5.78 -14.50
N PRO A 227 -6.43 6.51 -15.53
CA PRO A 227 -6.23 7.96 -15.47
C PRO A 227 -7.48 8.80 -15.75
N GLY A 228 -8.61 8.19 -16.05
CA GLY A 228 -9.77 8.85 -16.61
C GLY A 228 -9.83 8.76 -18.14
N ASN A 229 -10.94 9.20 -18.72
CA ASN A 229 -11.13 9.22 -20.16
C ASN A 229 -10.40 10.42 -20.82
N LYS A 230 -10.46 10.50 -22.16
CA LYS A 230 -9.85 11.58 -22.94
C LYS A 230 -10.39 12.98 -22.61
N ASP A 231 -11.56 13.09 -22.00
CA ASP A 231 -12.21 14.32 -21.63
C ASP A 231 -11.91 14.71 -20.16
N GLY A 232 -11.12 13.90 -19.45
CA GLY A 232 -10.73 14.10 -18.05
C GLY A 232 -11.75 13.60 -17.03
N GLU A 233 -12.72 12.78 -17.45
CA GLU A 233 -13.75 12.26 -16.56
C GLU A 233 -13.37 10.88 -16.00
N GLY A 234 -13.75 10.64 -14.74
CA GLY A 234 -13.44 9.40 -14.03
C GLY A 234 -11.97 9.33 -13.59
N GLY A 235 -11.49 8.09 -13.41
CA GLY A 235 -10.11 7.82 -13.00
C GLY A 235 -9.92 7.74 -11.49
N VAL A 236 -8.72 7.33 -11.08
CA VAL A 236 -8.39 7.10 -9.68
C VAL A 236 -7.74 8.35 -9.07
N TYR A 237 -8.23 8.76 -7.91
CA TYR A 237 -7.59 9.74 -7.04
C TYR A 237 -6.71 8.98 -6.05
N ASN A 238 -5.41 9.07 -6.25
CA ASN A 238 -4.40 8.25 -5.58
C ASN A 238 -3.69 9.07 -4.48
N PHE A 239 -4.26 9.07 -3.28
CA PHE A 239 -3.78 9.82 -2.12
C PHE A 239 -3.13 8.87 -1.12
N VAL A 240 -1.81 8.70 -1.20
CA VAL A 240 -1.09 7.68 -0.43
C VAL A 240 -0.12 8.32 0.56
N THR A 241 -0.21 7.89 1.80
CA THR A 241 0.71 8.27 2.87
C THR A 241 1.72 7.15 3.09
N LYS A 242 3.00 7.42 2.80
CA LYS A 242 4.10 6.47 3.01
C LYS A 242 5.11 7.06 3.99
N ARG A 243 5.38 6.38 5.10
CA ARG A 243 6.37 6.79 6.10
C ARG A 243 7.24 5.62 6.50
N GLY A 244 8.53 5.87 6.60
CA GLY A 244 9.49 4.94 7.17
C GLY A 244 10.16 5.50 8.41
N LYS A 245 10.59 4.63 9.32
CA LYS A 245 11.39 4.98 10.48
C LYS A 245 12.63 4.10 10.56
N CYS A 246 13.80 4.73 10.63
CA CYS A 246 15.10 4.09 10.69
C CYS A 246 15.70 4.13 12.11
N GLY A 247 16.08 2.96 12.64
CA GLY A 247 16.95 2.82 13.81
C GLY A 247 18.42 3.06 13.45
N ASN A 248 19.35 2.76 14.39
CA ASN A 248 20.78 2.95 14.16
C ASN A 248 21.29 2.11 12.99
N LYS A 249 22.07 2.72 12.09
CA LYS A 249 22.69 2.04 10.93
C LYS A 249 21.72 1.29 10.05
N SER A 250 20.43 1.64 10.11
CA SER A 250 19.40 1.05 9.26
C SER A 250 19.17 1.88 8.00
N LYS A 251 18.54 1.25 7.01
CA LYS A 251 18.32 1.88 5.71
C LYS A 251 16.91 1.61 5.19
N ILE A 252 16.26 2.64 4.67
CA ILE A 252 15.03 2.53 3.89
C ILE A 252 15.25 3.19 2.53
N SER A 253 14.98 2.42 1.46
CA SER A 253 15.02 2.92 0.09
C SER A 253 13.62 2.86 -0.51
N TRP A 254 13.11 4.02 -0.93
CA TRP A 254 11.87 4.15 -1.69
C TRP A 254 12.19 4.25 -3.18
N THR A 255 11.57 3.41 -3.99
CA THR A 255 11.55 3.56 -5.45
C THR A 255 10.11 3.59 -5.91
N GLN A 256 9.72 4.60 -6.69
CA GLN A 256 8.36 4.66 -7.20
C GLN A 256 8.29 5.08 -8.66
N VAL A 257 7.38 4.43 -9.38
CA VAL A 257 7.02 4.74 -10.77
C VAL A 257 5.52 4.98 -10.81
N GLU A 258 5.12 6.21 -11.16
CA GLU A 258 3.75 6.67 -11.24
C GLU A 258 3.42 6.99 -12.70
N THR A 259 2.62 6.16 -13.35
CA THR A 259 2.27 6.32 -14.77
C THR A 259 0.77 6.37 -15.03
N GLY A 260 -0.02 6.20 -14.00
CA GLY A 260 -1.48 6.21 -14.04
C GLY A 260 -2.07 7.23 -13.07
N SER A 261 -3.33 7.01 -12.71
CA SER A 261 -4.19 7.89 -11.89
C SER A 261 -4.63 9.18 -12.60
N ALA A 262 -5.84 9.63 -12.30
CA ALA A 262 -6.27 10.97 -12.68
C ALA A 262 -5.54 12.02 -11.83
N ILE A 263 -5.46 11.76 -10.53
CA ILE A 263 -4.76 12.60 -9.56
C ILE A 263 -3.81 11.72 -8.75
N THR A 264 -2.54 12.11 -8.64
CA THR A 264 -1.58 11.51 -7.72
C THR A 264 -1.11 12.54 -6.71
N TRP A 265 -1.30 12.23 -5.44
CA TRP A 265 -0.78 13.00 -4.33
C TRP A 265 -0.06 12.06 -3.36
N LYS A 266 1.28 12.09 -3.40
CA LYS A 266 2.10 11.12 -2.68
C LYS A 266 3.44 11.69 -2.26
N TYR A 267 3.72 11.65 -0.96
CA TYR A 267 4.96 12.13 -0.36
C TYR A 267 5.55 11.08 0.58
N PRO A 268 6.32 10.11 0.07
CA PRO A 268 7.08 9.20 0.92
C PRO A 268 8.06 9.96 1.79
N SER A 269 8.23 9.50 3.03
CA SER A 269 9.20 10.09 3.94
C SER A 269 9.95 9.04 4.75
N VAL A 270 11.11 9.42 5.30
CA VAL A 270 11.87 8.61 6.24
C VAL A 270 12.22 9.45 7.47
N ILE A 271 11.88 8.93 8.64
CA ILE A 271 12.30 9.48 9.93
C ILE A 271 13.64 8.84 10.27
N LEU A 272 14.72 9.59 10.11
CA LEU A 272 16.09 9.16 10.42
C LEU A 272 16.32 9.34 11.93
N GLN A 273 15.87 8.38 12.73
CA GLN A 273 15.89 8.47 14.19
C GLN A 273 17.21 8.00 14.80
N GLY A 274 17.83 6.97 14.21
CA GLY A 274 19.06 6.39 14.72
C GLY A 274 20.32 6.99 14.08
N ASP A 275 21.46 6.82 14.75
CA ASP A 275 22.76 7.25 14.23
C ASP A 275 23.12 6.43 12.98
N ASP A 276 23.76 7.06 12.00
CA ASP A 276 24.17 6.48 10.72
C ASP A 276 23.00 5.86 9.92
N SER A 277 21.76 6.29 10.18
CA SER A 277 20.59 5.84 9.43
C SER A 277 20.54 6.48 8.04
N ILE A 278 19.99 5.75 7.05
CA ILE A 278 19.98 6.17 5.65
C ILE A 278 18.56 6.11 5.08
N GLY A 279 18.13 7.21 4.48
CA GLY A 279 16.92 7.28 3.66
C GLY A 279 17.29 7.55 2.21
N GLU A 280 16.74 6.75 1.28
CA GLU A 280 16.89 6.97 -0.16
C GLU A 280 15.53 7.11 -0.82
N PHE A 281 15.44 7.98 -1.81
CA PHE A 281 14.22 8.18 -2.58
C PHE A 281 14.54 8.35 -4.06
N SER A 282 13.94 7.49 -4.88
CA SER A 282 13.97 7.58 -6.34
C SER A 282 12.56 7.55 -6.89
N SER A 283 12.19 8.51 -7.72
CA SER A 283 10.83 8.62 -8.25
C SER A 283 10.83 9.01 -9.72
N VAL A 284 9.93 8.38 -10.47
CA VAL A 284 9.55 8.80 -11.82
C VAL A 284 8.04 8.97 -11.84
N ALA A 285 7.56 10.15 -12.19
CA ALA A 285 6.15 10.42 -12.43
C ALA A 285 5.98 10.89 -13.88
N LEU A 286 5.09 10.21 -14.61
CA LEU A 286 4.73 10.55 -15.97
C LEU A 286 3.25 10.84 -16.05
N THR A 287 2.90 12.07 -16.42
CA THR A 287 1.52 12.51 -16.62
C THR A 287 1.26 12.80 -18.08
N ILE A 288 0.08 12.43 -18.56
CA ILE A 288 -0.40 12.70 -19.91
C ILE A 288 -1.84 13.24 -19.85
N ASN A 289 -2.25 14.00 -20.84
CA ASN A 289 -3.60 14.58 -20.95
C ASN A 289 -3.98 15.38 -19.70
N HIS A 290 -5.04 14.95 -18.99
CA HIS A 290 -5.60 15.62 -17.83
C HIS A 290 -5.06 15.12 -16.48
N GLN A 291 -4.08 14.21 -16.48
CA GLN A 291 -3.48 13.71 -15.25
C GLN A 291 -2.73 14.80 -14.48
N GLN A 292 -2.84 14.77 -13.18
CA GLN A 292 -2.14 15.68 -12.28
C GLN A 292 -1.33 14.85 -11.26
N ALA A 293 -0.11 15.27 -10.98
CA ALA A 293 0.72 14.63 -9.97
C ALA A 293 1.45 15.68 -9.15
N ASP A 294 1.22 15.65 -7.83
CA ASP A 294 2.02 16.35 -6.85
C ASP A 294 2.71 15.30 -5.97
N THR A 295 3.98 15.09 -6.21
CA THR A 295 4.77 14.05 -5.56
C THR A 295 6.16 14.56 -5.20
N GLY A 296 6.69 14.06 -4.08
CA GLY A 296 7.99 14.45 -3.57
C GLY A 296 8.39 13.55 -2.41
N SER A 297 9.38 13.97 -1.65
CA SER A 297 9.82 13.24 -0.46
C SER A 297 10.16 14.19 0.68
N LYS A 298 10.15 13.63 1.90
CA LYS A 298 10.60 14.29 3.12
C LYS A 298 11.51 13.34 3.89
N MET A 299 12.71 13.80 4.21
CA MET A 299 13.73 13.08 4.96
C MET A 299 14.01 13.78 6.29
#